data_2ccf2b72fc5048750951d4e794231147
#
_entry.id   2ccf2b72fc5048750951d4e794231147
#
_cell.length_a   1.000
_cell.length_b   1.000
_cell.length_c   1.000
_cell.angle_alpha   90.00
_cell.angle_beta   90.00
_cell.angle_gamma   90.00
#
_symmetry.space_group_name_H-M   'P 1'
#
loop_
_entity.id
_entity.type
_entity.pdbx_description
1 polymer ?
#
loop_
_entity_poly.entity_id
_entity_poly.type
_entity_poly.pdbx_seq_one_letter_code
_entity_poly.pdbx_strand_id
1 'polypeptide(L)' 'MEQLKKEYKKLLIRLNKAEKFFLDPAIDDDKKLKFVSEFNKIQKEIVMKQREFKKLYGEDIDKL' A
#
# COMPACT_ATOMS: atom_id res chain seq x y z
N MET A 1 -11.24 -10.62 10.94
CA MET A 1 -10.37 -9.54 11.45
C MET A 1 -8.90 -9.77 11.17
N GLU A 2 -8.34 -10.92 11.54
CA GLU A 2 -6.91 -11.20 11.34
C GLU A 2 -6.50 -11.24 9.87
N GLN A 3 -7.35 -11.76 9.00
CA GLN A 3 -7.02 -11.87 7.58
C GLN A 3 -6.90 -10.49 6.93
N LEU A 4 -7.82 -9.57 7.24
CA LEU A 4 -7.75 -8.20 6.75
C LEU A 4 -6.49 -7.48 7.23
N LYS A 5 -6.12 -7.69 8.49
CA LYS A 5 -4.90 -7.12 9.05
C LYS A 5 -3.64 -7.66 8.35
N LYS A 6 -3.60 -8.96 8.08
CA LYS A 6 -2.48 -9.59 7.37
C LYS A 6 -2.34 -9.04 5.95
N GLU A 7 -3.45 -8.94 5.23
CA GLU A 7 -3.46 -8.38 3.87
C GLU A 7 -3.02 -6.92 3.87
N TYR A 8 -3.51 -6.15 4.85
CA TYR A 8 -3.14 -4.76 5.00
C TYR A 8 -1.65 -4.58 5.29
N LYS A 9 -1.09 -5.39 6.18
CA LYS A 9 0.34 -5.37 6.49
C LYS A 9 1.20 -5.69 5.25
N LYS A 10 0.78 -6.67 4.46
CA LYS A 10 1.47 -7.00 3.20
C LYS A 10 1.48 -5.83 2.24
N LEU A 11 0.36 -5.11 2.14
CA LEU A 11 0.24 -3.94 1.29
C LEU A 11 1.16 -2.80 1.78
N LEU A 12 1.25 -2.61 3.09
CA LEU A 12 2.15 -1.61 3.68
C LEU A 12 3.62 -1.94 3.39
N ILE A 13 4.00 -3.20 3.44
CA ILE A 13 5.34 -3.64 3.10
C ILE A 13 5.64 -3.35 1.62
N ARG A 14 4.69 -3.65 0.74
CA ARG A 14 4.82 -3.35 -0.69
C ARG A 14 4.95 -1.85 -0.94
N LEU A 15 4.13 -1.06 -0.26
CA LEU A 15 4.19 0.40 -0.37
C LEU A 15 5.56 0.93 0.06
N ASN A 16 6.08 0.43 1.17
CA ASN A 16 7.38 0.83 1.68
C ASN A 16 8.51 0.50 0.69
N LYS A 17 8.47 -0.67 0.09
CA LYS A 17 9.43 -1.07 -0.95
C LYS A 17 9.32 -0.18 -2.19
N ALA A 18 8.09 0.16 -2.58
CA ALA A 18 7.84 1.04 -3.72
C ALA A 18 8.36 2.45 -3.45
N GLU A 19 8.17 2.98 -2.26
CA GLU A 19 8.70 4.28 -1.88
C GLU A 19 10.22 4.31 -1.95
N LYS A 20 10.88 3.27 -1.46
CA LYS A 20 12.35 3.14 -1.56
C LYS A 20 12.80 3.09 -3.00
N PHE A 21 12.06 2.41 -3.86
CA PHE A 21 12.34 2.34 -5.30
C PHE A 21 12.30 3.75 -5.92
N PHE A 22 11.28 4.54 -5.61
CA PHE A 22 11.16 5.89 -6.14
C PHE A 22 12.21 6.87 -5.58
N LEU A 23 12.70 6.62 -4.37
CA LEU A 23 13.70 7.47 -3.74
C LEU A 23 15.13 7.07 -4.08
N ASP A 24 15.33 5.94 -4.76
CA ASP A 24 16.66 5.45 -5.12
C ASP A 24 17.21 6.23 -6.32
N PRO A 25 18.32 6.98 -6.14
CA PRO A 25 18.89 7.76 -7.24
C PRO A 25 19.58 6.89 -8.31
N ALA A 26 19.86 5.62 -8.01
CA ALA A 26 20.49 4.69 -8.96
C ALA A 26 19.50 4.15 -9.99
N ILE A 27 18.20 4.36 -9.80
CA ILE A 27 17.17 3.86 -10.71
C ILE A 27 16.77 4.97 -11.68
N ASP A 28 16.73 4.64 -12.99
CA ASP A 28 16.36 5.57 -14.04
C ASP A 28 14.92 6.05 -13.90
N ASP A 29 14.67 7.31 -14.29
CA ASP A 29 13.33 7.90 -14.26
C ASP A 29 12.34 7.13 -15.13
N ASP A 30 12.77 6.59 -16.26
CA ASP A 30 11.90 5.79 -17.14
C ASP A 30 11.38 4.54 -16.43
N LYS A 31 12.22 3.87 -15.65
CA LYS A 31 11.79 2.72 -14.84
C LYS A 31 10.81 3.13 -13.77
N LYS A 32 11.06 4.29 -13.14
CA LYS A 32 10.15 4.83 -12.12
C LYS A 32 8.78 5.16 -12.72
N LEU A 33 8.76 5.77 -13.91
CA LEU A 33 7.50 6.08 -14.60
C LEU A 33 6.69 4.84 -14.93
N LYS A 34 7.34 3.76 -15.36
CA LYS A 34 6.66 2.49 -15.62
C LYS A 34 6.05 1.89 -14.37
N PHE A 35 6.63 2.16 -13.21
CA PHE A 35 6.17 1.62 -11.94
C PHE A 35 5.09 2.46 -11.28
N VAL A 36 4.85 3.69 -11.73
CA VAL A 36 3.83 4.58 -11.14
C VAL A 36 2.45 3.94 -11.11
N SER A 37 2.07 3.23 -12.18
CA SER A 37 0.77 2.56 -12.26
C SER A 37 0.62 1.52 -11.15
N GLU A 38 1.65 0.70 -10.91
CA GLU A 38 1.64 -0.30 -9.83
C GLU A 38 1.59 0.37 -8.46
N PHE A 39 2.34 1.45 -8.28
CA PHE A 39 2.33 2.22 -7.04
C PHE A 39 0.93 2.75 -6.73
N ASN A 40 0.25 3.31 -7.73
CA ASN A 40 -1.11 3.80 -7.58
C ASN A 40 -2.10 2.69 -7.23
N LYS A 41 -1.93 1.50 -7.81
CA LYS A 41 -2.76 0.34 -7.47
C LYS A 41 -2.58 -0.06 -6.01
N ILE A 42 -1.34 -0.09 -5.53
CA ILE A 42 -1.05 -0.42 -4.14
C ILE A 42 -1.72 0.57 -3.19
N GLN A 43 -1.61 1.86 -3.48
CA GLN A 43 -2.26 2.91 -2.68
C GLN A 43 -3.79 2.75 -2.66
N LYS A 44 -4.40 2.47 -3.81
CA LYS A 44 -5.85 2.23 -3.90
C LYS A 44 -6.27 1.04 -3.04
N GLU A 45 -5.54 -0.06 -3.14
CA GLU A 45 -5.84 -1.27 -2.36
C GLU A 45 -5.75 -0.99 -0.86
N ILE A 46 -4.76 -0.22 -0.42
CA ILE A 46 -4.61 0.16 0.99
C ILE A 46 -5.83 0.95 1.45
N VAL A 47 -6.25 1.96 0.68
CA VAL A 47 -7.43 2.77 1.02
C VAL A 47 -8.70 1.90 1.05
N MET A 48 -8.84 0.99 0.09
CA MET A 48 -9.99 0.08 0.06
C MET A 48 -10.04 -0.83 1.29
N LYS A 49 -8.88 -1.35 1.71
CA LYS A 49 -8.80 -2.17 2.93
C LYS A 49 -9.15 -1.37 4.18
N GLN A 50 -8.68 -0.13 4.26
CA GLN A 50 -9.02 0.75 5.36
C GLN A 50 -10.53 0.99 5.46
N ARG A 51 -11.17 1.28 4.34
CA ARG A 51 -12.61 1.50 4.27
C ARG A 51 -13.41 0.23 4.61
N GLU A 52 -12.98 -0.90 4.07
CA GLU A 52 -13.62 -2.19 4.33
C GLU A 52 -13.56 -2.54 5.81
N PHE A 53 -12.40 -2.39 6.42
CA PHE A 53 -12.21 -2.67 7.85
C PHE A 53 -13.10 -1.76 8.71
N LYS A 54 -13.13 -0.48 8.40
CA LYS A 54 -13.98 0.48 9.13
C LYS A 54 -15.46 0.15 8.99
N LYS A 55 -15.88 -0.27 7.79
CA LYS A 55 -17.27 -0.66 7.54
C LYS A 55 -17.67 -1.90 8.33
N LEU A 56 -16.79 -2.88 8.43
CA LEU A 56 -17.05 -4.15 9.11
C LEU A 56 -16.94 -4.06 10.62
N TYR A 57 -15.97 -3.31 11.13
CA TYR A 57 -15.64 -3.30 12.56
C TYR A 57 -15.81 -1.93 13.24
N GLY A 58 -16.08 -0.88 12.46
CA GLY A 58 -16.28 0.46 13.00
C GLY A 58 -15.03 1.15 13.52
N GLU A 59 -13.85 0.57 13.29
CA GLU A 59 -12.58 1.10 13.77
C GLU A 59 -11.59 1.23 12.63
N ASP A 60 -10.60 2.12 12.80
CA ASP A 60 -9.53 2.28 11.83
C ASP A 60 -8.49 1.17 11.99
N ILE A 61 -8.15 0.50 10.89
CA ILE A 61 -7.17 -0.60 10.91
C ILE A 61 -5.79 -0.13 11.38
N ASP A 62 -5.45 1.12 11.16
CA ASP A 62 -4.16 1.70 11.57
C ASP A 62 -4.01 1.84 13.09
N LYS A 63 -5.11 1.85 13.82
CA LYS A 63 -5.11 2.01 15.27
C LYS A 63 -5.07 0.71 16.04
N LEU A 64 -5.07 -0.42 15.35
CA LEU A 64 -5.10 -1.72 15.97
C LEU A 64 -3.72 -2.39 16.07
#